data_b37ad6c7d344620dc887ec04ef2be504
#
_entry.id   b37ad6c7d344620dc887ec04ef2be504
#
_cell.length_a   1.000
_cell.length_b   1.000
_cell.length_c   1.000
_cell.angle_alpha   90.00
_cell.angle_beta   90.00
_cell.angle_gamma   90.00
#
_symmetry.space_group_name_H-M   'P 1'
#
loop_
_entity.id
_entity.type
_entity.pdbx_description
1 polymer ?
#
loop_
_entity_poly.entity_id
_entity_poly.type
_entity_poly.pdbx_seq_one_letter_code
_entity_poly.pdbx_strand_id
1 'polypeptide(L)'
;MRNVICIAMGLGLAAMHAHAADAWPVRPIRMVVSNGPGSAGDILGRIAFVRTAELLGQQIVVDNRPGAGGTIGVEIAARAAPDGYTLLATSFATHSVAPHTYKSVPYHPINDFSPVSLFAITQAGLCVNAAQPVKNTRDLIELARARQGKLVMGSAGIGSTSHLAGQMFVSAAGIDVTHVPYKGGGPSAAAVAQGEAHWTLGPIAAYAGPWKAGRIRCIAVSGEKRSSIFPELPTISETVPGFRFLGWNGVMGPRAMPRAIVERLNSAVVQVLKTADARNAYAAQGEEPAWSTPEEYARLIREDYERFGKVIKQIGVKAE
;
A
#
# COMPACT_ATOMS: atom_id res chain seq x y z
N MET A 1 -34.64 35.33 32.01
CA MET A 1 -33.21 35.22 32.31
C MET A 1 -32.59 33.81 32.14
N ARG A 2 -33.40 32.71 32.25
CA ARG A 2 -32.84 31.32 32.12
C ARG A 2 -32.44 30.91 30.70
N ASN A 3 -33.06 31.47 29.65
CA ASN A 3 -32.76 31.12 28.24
C ASN A 3 -31.51 31.82 27.65
N VAL A 4 -31.09 32.96 28.22
CA VAL A 4 -29.91 33.71 27.77
C VAL A 4 -28.59 33.05 28.22
N ILE A 5 -28.61 32.39 29.40
CA ILE A 5 -27.43 31.71 29.97
C ILE A 5 -27.08 30.45 29.16
N CYS A 6 -28.06 29.70 28.65
CA CYS A 6 -27.81 28.50 27.83
C CYS A 6 -27.17 28.81 26.45
N ILE A 7 -27.56 29.96 25.85
CA ILE A 7 -26.99 30.38 24.55
C ILE A 7 -25.54 30.85 24.69
N ALA A 8 -25.23 31.56 25.77
CA ALA A 8 -23.86 32.03 26.05
C ALA A 8 -22.89 30.84 26.33
N MET A 9 -23.37 29.78 26.98
CA MET A 9 -22.58 28.58 27.29
C MET A 9 -22.30 27.73 26.06
N GLY A 10 -23.24 27.66 25.11
CA GLY A 10 -23.07 26.95 23.82
C GLY A 10 -22.06 27.64 22.88
N LEU A 11 -22.07 28.96 22.83
CA LEU A 11 -21.12 29.75 22.04
C LEU A 11 -19.67 29.70 22.60
N GLY A 12 -19.51 29.63 23.92
CA GLY A 12 -18.21 29.47 24.56
C GLY A 12 -17.52 28.16 24.26
N LEU A 13 -18.27 27.05 24.21
CA LEU A 13 -17.69 25.74 23.85
C LEU A 13 -17.31 25.64 22.38
N ALA A 14 -18.06 26.24 21.47
CA ALA A 14 -17.74 26.26 20.04
C ALA A 14 -16.47 27.06 19.74
N ALA A 15 -16.27 28.18 20.43
CA ALA A 15 -15.06 29.02 20.31
C ALA A 15 -13.81 28.32 20.85
N MET A 16 -13.91 27.52 21.92
CA MET A 16 -12.77 26.76 22.45
C MET A 16 -12.27 25.67 21.50
N HIS A 17 -13.16 25.05 20.73
CA HIS A 17 -12.76 24.03 19.75
C HIS A 17 -12.07 24.63 18.50
N ALA A 18 -12.45 25.83 18.07
CA ALA A 18 -11.81 26.53 16.97
C ALA A 18 -10.35 26.91 17.29
N HIS A 19 -10.07 27.44 18.49
CA HIS A 19 -8.71 27.80 18.91
C HIS A 19 -7.77 26.60 19.10
N ALA A 20 -8.31 25.43 19.47
CA ALA A 20 -7.50 24.22 19.65
C ALA A 20 -6.99 23.66 18.30
N ALA A 21 -7.74 23.84 17.22
CA ALA A 21 -7.32 23.40 15.88
C ALA A 21 -6.23 24.29 15.27
N ASP A 22 -6.24 25.59 15.55
CA ASP A 22 -5.23 26.53 15.07
C ASP A 22 -3.85 26.32 15.74
N ALA A 23 -3.83 25.81 16.96
CA ALA A 23 -2.60 25.53 17.71
C ALA A 23 -2.05 24.11 17.52
N TRP A 24 -2.83 23.19 16.88
CA TRP A 24 -2.36 21.81 16.67
C TRP A 24 -1.20 21.76 15.66
N PRO A 25 -0.13 20.91 15.87
CA PRO A 25 0.16 20.12 17.06
C PRO A 25 0.96 20.90 18.10
N VAL A 26 0.67 20.69 19.40
CA VAL A 26 1.41 21.29 20.54
C VAL A 26 2.21 20.24 21.34
N ARG A 27 2.15 18.98 20.95
CA ARG A 27 2.86 17.85 21.56
C ARG A 27 3.21 16.81 20.50
N PRO A 28 4.11 15.84 20.78
CA PRO A 28 4.47 14.80 19.84
C PRO A 28 3.26 14.00 19.33
N ILE A 29 3.32 13.64 18.05
CA ILE A 29 2.32 12.82 17.34
C ILE A 29 2.81 11.37 17.34
N ARG A 30 1.97 10.44 17.74
CA ARG A 30 2.22 9.00 17.63
C ARG A 30 1.79 8.52 16.24
N MET A 31 2.71 7.94 15.47
CA MET A 31 2.43 7.28 14.20
C MET A 31 2.47 5.78 14.39
N VAL A 32 1.29 5.15 14.52
CA VAL A 32 1.18 3.70 14.53
C VAL A 32 1.46 3.16 13.12
N VAL A 33 2.42 2.26 13.01
CA VAL A 33 2.74 1.56 11.75
C VAL A 33 2.23 0.13 11.87
N SER A 34 1.31 -0.25 11.00
CA SER A 34 0.65 -1.57 11.03
C SER A 34 1.58 -2.74 10.64
N ASN A 35 2.78 -2.44 10.15
CA ASN A 35 3.78 -3.40 9.74
C ASN A 35 4.99 -3.41 10.69
N GLY A 36 5.78 -4.51 10.64
CA GLY A 36 7.00 -4.62 11.42
C GLY A 36 8.09 -3.64 10.97
N PRO A 37 9.06 -3.35 11.88
CA PRO A 37 10.22 -2.55 11.53
C PRO A 37 10.96 -3.10 10.31
N GLY A 38 11.44 -2.20 9.43
CA GLY A 38 12.14 -2.57 8.19
C GLY A 38 11.23 -3.02 7.04
N SER A 39 9.92 -3.02 7.22
CA SER A 39 8.97 -3.19 6.11
C SER A 39 8.96 -1.97 5.19
N ALA A 40 8.52 -2.12 3.94
CA ALA A 40 8.40 -0.99 3.01
C ALA A 40 7.56 0.15 3.60
N GLY A 41 6.42 -0.15 4.23
CA GLY A 41 5.58 0.85 4.89
C GLY A 41 6.28 1.58 6.05
N ASP A 42 7.14 0.90 6.81
CA ASP A 42 7.94 1.51 7.88
C ASP A 42 9.05 2.40 7.30
N ILE A 43 9.84 1.89 6.35
CA ILE A 43 10.96 2.63 5.76
C ILE A 43 10.45 3.88 5.04
N LEU A 44 9.49 3.72 4.12
CA LEU A 44 8.94 4.83 3.33
C LEU A 44 8.19 5.83 4.22
N GLY A 45 7.47 5.33 5.22
CA GLY A 45 6.83 6.17 6.24
C GLY A 45 7.84 7.03 7.00
N ARG A 46 8.95 6.45 7.47
CA ARG A 46 10.00 7.22 8.17
C ARG A 46 10.61 8.30 7.30
N ILE A 47 10.87 8.02 6.00
CA ILE A 47 11.35 9.03 5.06
C ILE A 47 10.37 10.21 4.97
N ALA A 48 9.07 9.93 4.84
CA ALA A 48 8.03 10.98 4.78
C ALA A 48 7.87 11.71 6.11
N PHE A 49 7.77 10.98 7.23
CA PHE A 49 7.33 11.55 8.51
C PHE A 49 8.40 12.34 9.25
N VAL A 50 9.70 12.04 9.07
CA VAL A 50 10.79 12.86 9.65
C VAL A 50 10.71 14.30 9.17
N ARG A 51 10.58 14.50 7.86
CA ARG A 51 10.47 15.85 7.29
C ARG A 51 9.09 16.50 7.56
N THR A 52 8.03 15.69 7.61
CA THR A 52 6.70 16.18 8.00
C THR A 52 6.72 16.72 9.44
N ALA A 53 7.44 16.05 10.35
CA ALA A 53 7.61 16.49 11.73
C ALA A 53 8.28 17.88 11.81
N GLU A 54 9.31 18.14 10.99
CA GLU A 54 9.98 19.43 10.90
C GLU A 54 9.00 20.54 10.48
N LEU A 55 8.17 20.28 9.45
CA LEU A 55 7.17 21.26 8.97
C LEU A 55 6.05 21.53 9.98
N LEU A 56 5.69 20.52 10.78
CA LEU A 56 4.66 20.66 11.81
C LEU A 56 5.20 21.27 13.11
N GLY A 57 6.53 21.34 13.29
CA GLY A 57 7.17 21.84 14.51
C GLY A 57 7.04 20.90 15.72
N GLN A 58 6.66 19.62 15.49
CA GLN A 58 6.49 18.60 16.52
C GLN A 58 6.99 17.24 16.06
N GLN A 59 7.54 16.46 16.99
CA GLN A 59 8.03 15.13 16.68
C GLN A 59 6.91 14.19 16.24
N ILE A 60 7.20 13.33 15.26
CA ILE A 60 6.37 12.18 14.92
C ILE A 60 7.09 10.92 15.40
N VAL A 61 6.54 10.30 16.44
CA VAL A 61 7.10 9.08 17.06
C VAL A 61 6.51 7.85 16.39
N VAL A 62 7.33 7.12 15.68
CA VAL A 62 6.92 5.90 14.98
C VAL A 62 6.83 4.74 15.98
N ASP A 63 5.67 4.10 16.03
CA ASP A 63 5.33 2.97 16.90
C ASP A 63 4.85 1.79 16.06
N ASN A 64 5.74 0.84 15.78
CA ASN A 64 5.42 -0.34 15.01
C ASN A 64 4.56 -1.31 15.82
N ARG A 65 3.38 -1.66 15.30
CA ARG A 65 2.40 -2.59 15.89
C ARG A 65 2.01 -3.67 14.88
N PRO A 66 2.94 -4.60 14.58
CA PRO A 66 2.67 -5.71 13.69
C PRO A 66 1.76 -6.77 14.34
N GLY A 67 1.32 -7.72 13.54
CA GLY A 67 0.55 -8.89 13.98
C GLY A 67 -0.77 -9.02 13.26
N ALA A 68 -1.24 -10.26 13.10
CA ALA A 68 -2.47 -10.60 12.37
C ALA A 68 -2.58 -9.88 11.01
N GLY A 69 -1.53 -9.91 10.19
CA GLY A 69 -1.53 -9.20 8.90
C GLY A 69 -1.57 -7.68 9.00
N GLY A 70 -1.23 -7.10 10.16
CA GLY A 70 -1.27 -5.65 10.42
C GLY A 70 -2.56 -5.16 11.09
N THR A 71 -3.55 -6.02 11.29
CA THR A 71 -4.87 -5.63 11.83
C THR A 71 -4.79 -5.12 13.27
N ILE A 72 -3.80 -5.56 14.06
CA ILE A 72 -3.58 -5.08 15.44
C ILE A 72 -3.25 -3.57 15.44
N GLY A 73 -2.31 -3.13 14.62
CA GLY A 73 -1.97 -1.71 14.53
C GLY A 73 -3.14 -0.85 14.02
N VAL A 74 -3.90 -1.38 13.08
CA VAL A 74 -5.08 -0.71 12.51
C VAL A 74 -6.17 -0.53 13.58
N GLU A 75 -6.45 -1.56 14.39
CA GLU A 75 -7.41 -1.49 15.50
C GLU A 75 -7.03 -0.44 16.54
N ILE A 76 -5.74 -0.37 16.93
CA ILE A 76 -5.25 0.64 17.88
C ILE A 76 -5.55 2.04 17.38
N ALA A 77 -5.32 2.31 16.10
CA ALA A 77 -5.59 3.61 15.51
C ALA A 77 -7.09 3.90 15.36
N ALA A 78 -7.89 2.90 14.97
CA ALA A 78 -9.34 3.05 14.85
C ALA A 78 -10.02 3.46 16.17
N ARG A 79 -9.47 2.99 17.29
CA ARG A 79 -10.00 3.28 18.65
C ARG A 79 -9.38 4.50 19.31
N ALA A 80 -8.44 5.18 18.67
CA ALA A 80 -7.80 6.36 19.22
C ALA A 80 -8.74 7.59 19.24
N ALA A 81 -8.42 8.57 20.07
CA ALA A 81 -9.11 9.85 20.07
C ALA A 81 -8.90 10.58 18.73
N PRO A 82 -9.93 11.23 18.15
CA PRO A 82 -9.83 11.90 16.86
C PRO A 82 -9.17 13.31 16.95
N ASP A 83 -8.18 13.47 17.81
CA ASP A 83 -7.49 14.72 18.10
C ASP A 83 -6.22 14.98 17.26
N GLY A 84 -5.90 14.03 16.34
CA GLY A 84 -4.73 14.12 15.47
C GLY A 84 -3.41 13.70 16.11
N TYR A 85 -3.39 13.26 17.37
CA TYR A 85 -2.16 12.84 18.06
C TYR A 85 -1.88 11.35 17.99
N THR A 86 -2.81 10.56 17.47
CA THR A 86 -2.57 9.16 17.07
C THR A 86 -2.98 8.99 15.63
N LEU A 87 -2.02 8.73 14.77
CA LEU A 87 -2.19 8.51 13.33
C LEU A 87 -1.80 7.08 12.98
N LEU A 88 -2.22 6.62 11.81
CA LEU A 88 -1.95 5.30 11.27
C LEU A 88 -1.20 5.42 9.94
N ALA A 89 -0.03 4.83 9.86
CA ALA A 89 0.61 4.49 8.59
C ALA A 89 0.25 3.06 8.23
N THR A 90 -0.43 2.88 7.12
CA THR A 90 -1.07 1.64 6.72
C THR A 90 -0.93 1.38 5.22
N SER A 91 -1.43 0.24 4.75
CA SER A 91 -1.33 -0.18 3.37
C SER A 91 -2.65 -0.77 2.83
N PHE A 92 -2.70 -0.97 1.51
CA PHE A 92 -3.82 -1.64 0.85
C PHE A 92 -4.09 -3.03 1.45
N ALA A 93 -3.05 -3.71 1.96
CA ALA A 93 -3.19 -5.06 2.51
C ALA A 93 -4.14 -5.10 3.72
N THR A 94 -4.06 -4.11 4.59
CA THR A 94 -4.90 -4.04 5.81
C THR A 94 -6.30 -3.50 5.56
N HIS A 95 -6.49 -2.64 4.55
CA HIS A 95 -7.81 -2.02 4.28
C HIS A 95 -8.57 -2.69 3.15
N SER A 96 -7.88 -3.28 2.18
CA SER A 96 -8.52 -3.82 0.98
C SER A 96 -8.39 -5.33 0.84
N VAL A 97 -7.46 -5.97 1.56
CA VAL A 97 -7.23 -7.42 1.51
C VAL A 97 -7.66 -8.12 2.79
N ALA A 98 -7.13 -7.71 3.95
CA ALA A 98 -7.39 -8.37 5.23
C ALA A 98 -8.89 -8.53 5.56
N PRO A 99 -9.77 -7.53 5.32
CA PRO A 99 -11.20 -7.68 5.60
C PRO A 99 -11.91 -8.78 4.80
N HIS A 100 -11.31 -9.22 3.68
CA HIS A 100 -11.86 -10.27 2.82
C HIS A 100 -11.17 -11.63 3.01
N THR A 101 -10.03 -11.67 3.67
CA THR A 101 -9.25 -12.89 3.89
C THR A 101 -9.41 -13.44 5.30
N TYR A 102 -9.46 -12.58 6.31
CA TYR A 102 -9.69 -12.98 7.71
C TYR A 102 -11.18 -13.21 7.95
N LYS A 103 -11.50 -14.12 8.88
CA LYS A 103 -12.88 -14.40 9.32
C LYS A 103 -13.58 -13.14 9.83
N SER A 104 -12.85 -12.28 10.53
CA SER A 104 -13.29 -10.95 10.97
C SER A 104 -12.08 -10.08 11.24
N VAL A 105 -12.24 -8.77 11.06
CA VAL A 105 -11.26 -7.75 11.49
C VAL A 105 -11.94 -6.83 12.51
N PRO A 106 -11.22 -6.32 13.53
CA PRO A 106 -11.83 -5.55 14.62
C PRO A 106 -12.06 -4.06 14.29
N TYR A 107 -12.19 -3.74 13.00
CA TYR A 107 -12.45 -2.38 12.48
C TYR A 107 -13.21 -2.43 11.15
N HIS A 108 -13.89 -1.35 10.82
CA HIS A 108 -14.45 -1.16 9.49
C HIS A 108 -13.45 -0.40 8.60
N PRO A 109 -12.92 -1.02 7.51
CA PRO A 109 -11.77 -0.50 6.77
C PRO A 109 -11.98 0.89 6.13
N ILE A 110 -13.22 1.33 5.99
CA ILE A 110 -13.58 2.62 5.39
C ILE A 110 -14.10 3.58 6.46
N ASN A 111 -15.08 3.14 7.29
CA ASN A 111 -15.88 4.04 8.13
C ASN A 111 -15.20 4.46 9.43
N ASP A 112 -14.19 3.72 9.89
CA ASP A 112 -13.52 3.99 11.17
C ASP A 112 -12.31 4.93 11.03
N PHE A 113 -12.08 5.47 9.82
CA PHE A 113 -10.90 6.29 9.54
C PHE A 113 -11.23 7.61 8.85
N SER A 114 -10.36 8.58 9.08
CA SER A 114 -10.25 9.82 8.34
C SER A 114 -8.99 9.76 7.48
N PRO A 115 -9.08 9.48 6.16
CA PRO A 115 -7.96 9.48 5.25
C PRO A 115 -7.26 10.84 5.20
N VAL A 116 -5.93 10.85 5.17
CA VAL A 116 -5.12 12.06 5.06
C VAL A 116 -4.43 12.14 3.70
N SER A 117 -3.55 11.21 3.39
CA SER A 117 -2.84 11.15 2.09
C SER A 117 -2.24 9.78 1.86
N LEU A 118 -2.04 9.44 0.62
CA LEU A 118 -1.01 8.47 0.24
C LEU A 118 0.37 9.01 0.64
N PHE A 119 1.35 8.11 0.83
CA PHE A 119 2.75 8.48 0.88
C PHE A 119 3.63 7.61 -0.01
N ALA A 120 3.14 6.48 -0.52
CA ALA A 120 3.82 5.66 -1.50
C ALA A 120 2.84 4.89 -2.38
N ILE A 121 3.21 4.67 -3.62
CA ILE A 121 2.62 3.67 -4.52
C ILE A 121 3.72 2.70 -4.93
N THR A 122 3.42 1.41 -4.80
CA THR A 122 4.29 0.31 -5.17
C THR A 122 3.76 -0.36 -6.43
N GLN A 123 4.53 -0.37 -7.49
CA GLN A 123 4.25 -1.18 -8.67
C GLN A 123 4.86 -2.57 -8.51
N ALA A 124 4.14 -3.59 -8.97
CA ALA A 124 4.68 -4.95 -9.07
C ALA A 124 5.39 -5.13 -10.41
N GLY A 125 6.52 -5.80 -10.38
CA GLY A 125 7.24 -6.23 -11.59
C GLY A 125 6.80 -7.64 -12.01
N LEU A 126 6.47 -7.79 -13.28
CA LEU A 126 6.31 -9.09 -13.93
C LEU A 126 7.69 -9.60 -14.33
N CYS A 127 8.19 -10.59 -13.61
CA CYS A 127 9.55 -11.08 -13.78
C CYS A 127 9.54 -12.59 -14.07
N VAL A 128 10.44 -13.01 -14.96
CA VAL A 128 10.56 -14.39 -15.43
C VAL A 128 11.98 -14.92 -15.21
N ASN A 129 12.15 -16.24 -15.17
CA ASN A 129 13.47 -16.84 -15.23
C ASN A 129 14.17 -16.41 -16.53
N ALA A 130 15.42 -15.96 -16.46
CA ALA A 130 16.13 -15.39 -17.59
C ALA A 130 16.43 -16.40 -18.72
N ALA A 131 16.46 -17.70 -18.41
CA ALA A 131 16.63 -18.78 -19.39
C ALA A 131 15.36 -19.06 -20.19
N GLN A 132 14.18 -18.56 -19.76
CA GLN A 132 12.95 -18.72 -20.54
C GLN A 132 13.00 -17.86 -21.82
N PRO A 133 12.45 -18.36 -22.95
CA PRO A 133 12.36 -17.61 -24.21
C PRO A 133 11.26 -16.54 -24.16
N VAL A 134 11.17 -15.78 -23.06
CA VAL A 134 10.13 -14.80 -22.76
C VAL A 134 10.78 -13.42 -22.64
N LYS A 135 10.42 -12.50 -23.52
CA LYS A 135 10.99 -11.13 -23.57
C LYS A 135 9.98 -10.06 -23.18
N ASN A 136 8.69 -10.35 -23.22
CA ASN A 136 7.60 -9.41 -22.96
C ASN A 136 6.36 -10.16 -22.42
N THR A 137 5.33 -9.40 -22.04
CA THR A 137 4.09 -9.95 -21.48
C THR A 137 3.37 -10.90 -22.44
N ARG A 138 3.40 -10.63 -23.76
CA ARG A 138 2.75 -11.47 -24.77
C ARG A 138 3.41 -12.85 -24.85
N ASP A 139 4.73 -12.89 -24.89
CA ASP A 139 5.48 -14.16 -24.92
C ASP A 139 5.14 -15.04 -23.69
N LEU A 140 4.97 -14.42 -22.50
CA LEU A 140 4.58 -15.15 -21.29
C LEU A 140 3.17 -15.75 -21.41
N ILE A 141 2.23 -14.98 -21.95
CA ILE A 141 0.84 -15.43 -22.16
C ILE A 141 0.80 -16.60 -23.16
N GLU A 142 1.52 -16.48 -24.27
CA GLU A 142 1.61 -17.54 -25.28
C GLU A 142 2.26 -18.81 -24.72
N LEU A 143 3.34 -18.66 -23.94
CA LEU A 143 3.98 -19.78 -23.27
C LEU A 143 3.05 -20.46 -22.25
N ALA A 144 2.28 -19.70 -21.50
CA ALA A 144 1.31 -20.23 -20.53
C ALA A 144 0.22 -21.04 -21.23
N ARG A 145 -0.32 -20.52 -22.33
CA ARG A 145 -1.32 -21.23 -23.16
C ARG A 145 -0.77 -22.53 -23.77
N ALA A 146 0.46 -22.47 -24.26
CA ALA A 146 1.11 -23.65 -24.83
C ALA A 146 1.38 -24.76 -23.79
N ARG A 147 1.63 -24.37 -22.53
CA ARG A 147 1.92 -25.30 -21.44
C ARG A 147 0.71 -25.78 -20.64
N GLN A 148 -0.50 -25.33 -20.95
CA GLN A 148 -1.78 -25.81 -20.39
C GLN A 148 -1.74 -26.04 -18.87
N GLY A 149 -1.55 -24.98 -18.09
CA GLY A 149 -1.51 -25.03 -16.61
C GLY A 149 -0.19 -25.47 -15.99
N LYS A 150 0.77 -25.97 -16.77
CA LYS A 150 2.08 -26.43 -16.25
C LYS A 150 3.10 -25.32 -16.04
N LEU A 151 2.77 -24.08 -16.42
CA LEU A 151 3.66 -22.94 -16.15
C LEU A 151 3.53 -22.54 -14.68
N VAL A 152 4.64 -22.56 -13.94
CA VAL A 152 4.65 -22.33 -12.50
C VAL A 152 4.79 -20.83 -12.18
N MET A 153 3.84 -20.29 -11.44
CA MET A 153 3.89 -18.97 -10.82
C MET A 153 4.40 -19.07 -9.37
N GLY A 154 5.50 -18.42 -9.06
CA GLY A 154 5.98 -18.28 -7.67
C GLY A 154 5.36 -17.06 -6.97
N SER A 155 5.03 -17.18 -5.68
CA SER A 155 4.61 -16.04 -4.86
C SER A 155 5.27 -16.04 -3.48
N ALA A 156 5.19 -14.91 -2.77
CA ALA A 156 5.69 -14.77 -1.41
C ALA A 156 4.81 -15.45 -0.34
N GLY A 157 3.84 -16.25 -0.77
CA GLY A 157 2.89 -16.97 0.09
C GLY A 157 1.44 -16.63 -0.25
N ILE A 158 0.53 -17.45 0.26
CA ILE A 158 -0.92 -17.26 0.08
C ILE A 158 -1.34 -15.91 0.67
N GLY A 159 -2.17 -15.14 -0.06
CA GLY A 159 -2.62 -13.80 0.36
C GLY A 159 -1.58 -12.68 0.21
N SER A 160 -0.34 -13.00 -0.17
CA SER A 160 0.70 -11.97 -0.41
C SER A 160 0.39 -11.09 -1.63
N THR A 161 1.05 -9.94 -1.71
CA THR A 161 0.99 -9.05 -2.88
C THR A 161 1.25 -9.79 -4.18
N SER A 162 2.29 -10.62 -4.23
CA SER A 162 2.65 -11.37 -5.42
C SER A 162 1.64 -12.48 -5.78
N HIS A 163 0.99 -13.08 -4.77
CA HIS A 163 -0.10 -14.02 -5.03
C HIS A 163 -1.31 -13.30 -5.66
N LEU A 164 -1.77 -12.21 -5.03
CA LEU A 164 -2.92 -11.45 -5.52
C LEU A 164 -2.68 -10.85 -6.90
N ALA A 165 -1.54 -10.19 -7.10
CA ALA A 165 -1.16 -9.60 -8.38
C ALA A 165 -1.08 -10.67 -9.48
N GLY A 166 -0.43 -11.79 -9.18
CA GLY A 166 -0.30 -12.91 -10.10
C GLY A 166 -1.64 -13.51 -10.50
N GLN A 167 -2.53 -13.78 -9.54
CA GLN A 167 -3.86 -14.31 -9.81
C GLN A 167 -4.75 -13.34 -10.59
N MET A 168 -4.65 -12.04 -10.30
CA MET A 168 -5.33 -11.01 -11.10
C MET A 168 -4.84 -11.01 -12.54
N PHE A 169 -3.52 -11.14 -12.74
CA PHE A 169 -2.95 -11.25 -14.10
C PHE A 169 -3.41 -12.52 -14.82
N VAL A 170 -3.37 -13.67 -14.15
CA VAL A 170 -3.87 -14.96 -14.68
C VAL A 170 -5.31 -14.83 -15.15
N SER A 171 -6.18 -14.27 -14.31
CA SER A 171 -7.59 -14.04 -14.64
C SER A 171 -7.76 -13.05 -15.81
N ALA A 172 -7.07 -11.92 -15.80
CA ALA A 172 -7.20 -10.91 -16.83
C ALA A 172 -6.64 -11.34 -18.19
N ALA A 173 -5.57 -12.14 -18.20
CA ALA A 173 -4.95 -12.68 -19.41
C ALA A 173 -5.65 -13.94 -19.96
N GLY A 174 -6.59 -14.53 -19.20
CA GLY A 174 -7.27 -15.77 -19.57
C GLY A 174 -6.29 -16.94 -19.78
N ILE A 175 -5.38 -17.12 -18.82
CA ILE A 175 -4.37 -18.20 -18.83
C ILE A 175 -4.55 -19.10 -17.61
N ASP A 176 -4.01 -20.32 -17.71
CA ASP A 176 -3.98 -21.28 -16.61
C ASP A 176 -2.52 -21.55 -16.19
N VAL A 177 -2.27 -21.61 -14.89
CA VAL A 177 -0.92 -21.78 -14.31
C VAL A 177 -0.99 -22.55 -13.00
N THR A 178 0.12 -23.21 -12.64
CA THR A 178 0.29 -23.78 -11.30
C THR A 178 0.87 -22.72 -10.36
N HIS A 179 0.20 -22.44 -9.23
CA HIS A 179 0.70 -21.54 -8.21
C HIS A 179 1.49 -22.29 -7.13
N VAL A 180 2.70 -21.81 -6.82
CA VAL A 180 3.55 -22.33 -5.73
C VAL A 180 3.85 -21.19 -4.74
N PRO A 181 3.34 -21.26 -3.49
CA PRO A 181 3.61 -20.28 -2.46
C PRO A 181 4.95 -20.58 -1.76
N TYR A 182 5.81 -19.56 -1.64
CA TYR A 182 7.06 -19.60 -0.89
C TYR A 182 6.95 -18.81 0.42
N LYS A 183 7.94 -18.93 1.31
CA LYS A 183 7.98 -18.21 2.60
C LYS A 183 8.59 -16.81 2.46
N GLY A 184 8.02 -15.97 1.59
CA GLY A 184 8.43 -14.58 1.37
C GLY A 184 8.96 -14.28 -0.04
N GLY A 185 9.18 -13.00 -0.32
CA GLY A 185 9.61 -12.50 -1.63
C GLY A 185 11.01 -13.00 -2.05
N GLY A 186 11.96 -13.03 -1.12
CA GLY A 186 13.32 -13.52 -1.38
C GLY A 186 13.36 -15.00 -1.82
N PRO A 187 12.77 -15.94 -1.06
CA PRO A 187 12.63 -17.32 -1.48
C PRO A 187 11.88 -17.50 -2.81
N SER A 188 10.83 -16.73 -3.07
CA SER A 188 10.14 -16.73 -4.36
C SER A 188 11.05 -16.28 -5.51
N ALA A 189 11.82 -15.20 -5.29
CA ALA A 189 12.80 -14.72 -6.26
C ALA A 189 13.90 -15.75 -6.54
N ALA A 190 14.40 -16.44 -5.51
CA ALA A 190 15.38 -17.49 -5.64
C ALA A 190 14.84 -18.68 -6.48
N ALA A 191 13.61 -19.10 -6.22
CA ALA A 191 12.95 -20.16 -6.98
C ALA A 191 12.79 -19.80 -8.46
N VAL A 192 12.41 -18.55 -8.77
CA VAL A 192 12.38 -18.07 -10.17
C VAL A 192 13.78 -18.05 -10.77
N ALA A 193 14.80 -17.58 -10.06
CA ALA A 193 16.18 -17.55 -10.54
C ALA A 193 16.77 -18.95 -10.79
N GLN A 194 16.32 -19.96 -10.07
CA GLN A 194 16.74 -21.37 -10.21
C GLN A 194 15.90 -22.15 -11.25
N GLY A 195 14.76 -21.59 -11.70
CA GLY A 195 13.87 -22.23 -12.65
C GLY A 195 12.86 -23.19 -12.03
N GLU A 196 12.78 -23.28 -10.70
CA GLU A 196 11.73 -24.02 -9.98
C GLU A 196 10.36 -23.37 -10.20
N ALA A 197 10.31 -22.04 -10.13
CA ALA A 197 9.21 -21.25 -10.63
C ALA A 197 9.61 -20.58 -11.95
N HIS A 198 8.66 -20.43 -12.87
CA HIS A 198 8.92 -19.87 -14.18
C HIS A 198 8.82 -18.34 -14.19
N TRP A 199 7.92 -17.78 -13.39
CA TRP A 199 7.63 -16.37 -13.32
C TRP A 199 7.03 -15.97 -11.96
N THR A 200 6.99 -14.68 -11.70
CA THR A 200 6.37 -14.05 -10.53
C THR A 200 5.88 -12.64 -10.88
N LEU A 201 4.91 -12.12 -10.13
CA LEU A 201 4.46 -10.74 -10.23
C LEU A 201 4.36 -10.13 -8.82
N GLY A 202 5.28 -9.28 -8.46
CA GLY A 202 5.32 -8.71 -7.11
C GLY A 202 6.32 -7.57 -6.95
N PRO A 203 6.58 -7.08 -5.73
CA PRO A 203 7.47 -5.94 -5.48
C PRO A 203 8.84 -6.13 -6.11
N ILE A 204 9.24 -5.22 -7.01
CA ILE A 204 10.51 -5.31 -7.77
C ILE A 204 11.71 -5.36 -6.83
N ALA A 205 11.67 -4.64 -5.72
CA ALA A 205 12.74 -4.64 -4.73
C ALA A 205 13.13 -6.06 -4.26
N ALA A 206 12.16 -6.98 -4.15
CA ALA A 206 12.41 -8.38 -3.79
C ALA A 206 13.21 -9.15 -4.85
N TYR A 207 13.20 -8.68 -6.08
CA TYR A 207 13.81 -9.34 -7.25
C TYR A 207 15.10 -8.66 -7.71
N ALA A 208 15.45 -7.49 -7.14
CA ALA A 208 16.55 -6.65 -7.58
C ALA A 208 17.92 -7.37 -7.62
N GLY A 209 18.22 -8.20 -6.62
CA GLY A 209 19.47 -8.96 -6.57
C GLY A 209 19.60 -9.97 -7.72
N PRO A 210 18.69 -10.93 -7.86
CA PRO A 210 18.66 -11.87 -8.98
C PRO A 210 18.54 -11.21 -10.36
N TRP A 211 17.83 -10.09 -10.46
CA TRP A 211 17.71 -9.31 -11.71
C TRP A 211 19.06 -8.68 -12.11
N LYS A 212 19.73 -7.99 -11.18
CA LYS A 212 21.10 -7.46 -11.42
C LYS A 212 22.11 -8.55 -11.77
N ALA A 213 21.93 -9.76 -11.21
CA ALA A 213 22.76 -10.92 -11.53
C ALA A 213 22.40 -11.61 -12.86
N GLY A 214 21.41 -11.09 -13.62
CA GLY A 214 20.98 -11.64 -14.91
C GLY A 214 20.25 -13.01 -14.82
N ARG A 215 19.85 -13.46 -13.62
CA ARG A 215 19.16 -14.74 -13.43
C ARG A 215 17.65 -14.62 -13.56
N ILE A 216 17.12 -13.44 -13.35
CA ILE A 216 15.73 -13.06 -13.57
C ILE A 216 15.70 -11.91 -14.59
N ARG A 217 14.65 -11.85 -15.40
CA ARG A 217 14.35 -10.72 -16.27
C ARG A 217 12.97 -10.17 -15.90
N CYS A 218 12.89 -8.88 -15.51
CA CYS A 218 11.62 -8.20 -15.41
C CYS A 218 11.23 -7.66 -16.78
N ILE A 219 9.98 -7.90 -17.20
CA ILE A 219 9.48 -7.68 -18.56
C ILE A 219 8.33 -6.67 -18.62
N ALA A 220 7.73 -6.33 -17.50
CA ALA A 220 6.68 -5.32 -17.41
C ALA A 220 6.46 -4.88 -15.95
N VAL A 221 5.75 -3.76 -15.78
CA VAL A 221 5.24 -3.27 -14.50
C VAL A 221 3.71 -3.28 -14.47
N SER A 222 3.14 -3.34 -13.26
CA SER A 222 1.70 -3.56 -13.05
C SER A 222 0.85 -2.28 -12.99
N GLY A 223 1.48 -1.10 -13.05
CA GLY A 223 0.80 0.19 -12.99
C GLY A 223 0.04 0.54 -14.28
N GLU A 224 -0.77 1.59 -14.22
CA GLU A 224 -1.43 2.18 -15.41
C GLU A 224 -0.43 2.93 -16.30
N LYS A 225 0.64 3.43 -15.69
CA LYS A 225 1.72 4.15 -16.37
C LYS A 225 3.04 3.44 -16.08
N ARG A 226 4.01 3.61 -16.96
CA ARG A 226 5.37 3.13 -16.75
C ARG A 226 5.95 3.75 -15.47
N SER A 227 6.78 2.99 -14.78
CA SER A 227 7.50 3.48 -13.60
C SER A 227 8.50 4.55 -14.00
N SER A 228 8.62 5.60 -13.17
CA SER A 228 9.69 6.59 -13.33
C SER A 228 11.07 6.04 -12.96
N ILE A 229 11.11 4.94 -12.20
CA ILE A 229 12.34 4.26 -11.76
C ILE A 229 12.80 3.23 -12.81
N PHE A 230 11.84 2.59 -13.50
CA PHE A 230 12.08 1.57 -14.53
C PHE A 230 11.37 1.96 -15.84
N PRO A 231 11.75 3.09 -16.46
CA PRO A 231 11.04 3.64 -17.62
C PRO A 231 11.13 2.74 -18.86
N GLU A 232 12.11 1.85 -18.89
CA GLU A 232 12.30 0.86 -19.95
C GLU A 232 11.26 -0.27 -19.90
N LEU A 233 10.65 -0.52 -18.72
CA LEU A 233 9.64 -1.57 -18.60
C LEU A 233 8.28 -1.06 -19.08
N PRO A 234 7.64 -1.75 -20.05
CA PRO A 234 6.26 -1.44 -20.43
C PRO A 234 5.30 -1.77 -19.29
N THR A 235 4.08 -1.25 -19.37
CA THR A 235 3.02 -1.70 -18.45
C THR A 235 2.39 -3.00 -18.94
N ILE A 236 1.89 -3.82 -18.02
CA ILE A 236 1.11 -5.02 -18.38
C ILE A 236 -0.13 -4.61 -19.18
N SER A 237 -0.73 -3.45 -18.90
CA SER A 237 -1.92 -2.94 -19.61
C SER A 237 -1.67 -2.65 -21.10
N GLU A 238 -0.43 -2.42 -21.53
CA GLU A 238 -0.08 -2.31 -22.96
C GLU A 238 -0.33 -3.63 -23.73
N THR A 239 -0.39 -4.77 -23.03
CA THR A 239 -0.68 -6.10 -23.61
C THR A 239 -2.02 -6.66 -23.14
N VAL A 240 -2.40 -6.43 -21.90
CA VAL A 240 -3.66 -6.87 -21.28
C VAL A 240 -4.48 -5.63 -20.90
N PRO A 241 -5.33 -5.11 -21.81
CA PRO A 241 -6.07 -3.89 -21.59
C PRO A 241 -6.90 -3.95 -20.29
N GLY A 242 -6.84 -2.86 -19.50
CA GLY A 242 -7.54 -2.74 -18.22
C GLY A 242 -6.87 -3.45 -17.04
N PHE A 243 -5.76 -4.16 -17.24
CA PHE A 243 -4.99 -4.69 -16.11
C PHE A 243 -4.36 -3.55 -15.31
N ARG A 244 -4.58 -3.60 -14.01
CA ARG A 244 -3.97 -2.70 -13.04
C ARG A 244 -3.80 -3.41 -11.72
N PHE A 245 -2.60 -3.37 -11.18
CA PHE A 245 -2.33 -3.73 -9.79
C PHE A 245 -1.37 -2.69 -9.19
N LEU A 246 -1.82 -1.99 -8.16
CA LEU A 246 -1.01 -1.05 -7.40
C LEU A 246 -1.14 -1.38 -5.93
N GLY A 247 -0.01 -1.56 -5.27
CA GLY A 247 0.07 -1.45 -3.83
C GLY A 247 0.13 0.03 -3.45
N TRP A 248 -0.41 0.39 -2.29
CA TRP A 248 -0.29 1.72 -1.75
C TRP A 248 0.00 1.69 -0.26
N ASN A 249 0.67 2.73 0.20
CA ASN A 249 0.81 3.06 1.60
C ASN A 249 0.28 4.47 1.81
N GLY A 250 -0.43 4.67 2.92
CA GLY A 250 -1.05 5.94 3.22
C GLY A 250 -1.11 6.23 4.70
N VAL A 251 -1.34 7.49 5.03
CA VAL A 251 -1.56 7.97 6.37
C VAL A 251 -3.03 8.34 6.56
N MET A 252 -3.59 7.93 7.69
CA MET A 252 -4.95 8.27 8.11
C MET A 252 -5.02 8.42 9.62
N GLY A 253 -6.07 8.98 10.12
CA GLY A 253 -6.37 9.00 11.54
C GLY A 253 -7.68 8.30 11.86
N PRO A 254 -8.08 8.24 13.14
CA PRO A 254 -9.36 7.69 13.54
C PRO A 254 -10.52 8.50 12.94
N ARG A 255 -11.69 7.88 12.92
CA ARG A 255 -12.93 8.50 12.42
C ARG A 255 -13.19 9.86 13.09
N ALA A 256 -13.73 10.80 12.31
CA ALA A 256 -14.17 12.11 12.76
C ALA A 256 -13.03 13.04 13.26
N MET A 257 -11.81 12.89 12.73
CA MET A 257 -10.79 13.91 12.93
C MET A 257 -11.26 15.28 12.42
N PRO A 258 -10.96 16.37 13.13
CA PRO A 258 -11.26 17.72 12.64
C PRO A 258 -10.65 17.98 11.26
N ARG A 259 -11.46 18.53 10.36
CA ARG A 259 -11.04 18.76 8.96
C ARG A 259 -9.78 19.60 8.86
N ALA A 260 -9.66 20.65 9.69
CA ALA A 260 -8.47 21.49 9.72
C ALA A 260 -7.18 20.72 10.04
N ILE A 261 -7.24 19.72 10.94
CA ILE A 261 -6.10 18.85 11.25
C ILE A 261 -5.76 17.96 10.06
N VAL A 262 -6.77 17.36 9.40
CA VAL A 262 -6.58 16.53 8.20
C VAL A 262 -5.92 17.32 7.08
N GLU A 263 -6.41 18.52 6.79
CA GLU A 263 -5.88 19.41 5.74
C GLU A 263 -4.45 19.88 6.04
N ARG A 264 -4.15 20.22 7.30
CA ARG A 264 -2.79 20.61 7.73
C ARG A 264 -1.79 19.45 7.60
N LEU A 265 -2.19 18.24 8.02
CA LEU A 265 -1.39 17.02 7.83
C LEU A 265 -1.18 16.71 6.36
N ASN A 266 -2.25 16.74 5.56
CA ASN A 266 -2.17 16.50 4.11
C ASN A 266 -1.19 17.47 3.47
N SER A 267 -1.33 18.76 3.72
CA SER A 267 -0.46 19.79 3.16
C SER A 267 1.02 19.53 3.51
N ALA A 268 1.33 19.22 4.77
CA ALA A 268 2.70 18.93 5.21
C ALA A 268 3.28 17.68 4.54
N VAL A 269 2.51 16.57 4.50
CA VAL A 269 2.92 15.33 3.83
C VAL A 269 3.17 15.56 2.34
N VAL A 270 2.23 16.21 1.66
CA VAL A 270 2.33 16.48 0.21
C VAL A 270 3.54 17.38 -0.11
N GLN A 271 3.79 18.39 0.72
CA GLN A 271 4.95 19.27 0.56
C GLN A 271 6.27 18.48 0.62
N VAL A 272 6.41 17.58 1.59
CA VAL A 272 7.60 16.71 1.76
C VAL A 272 7.77 15.81 0.55
N LEU A 273 6.72 15.10 0.13
CA LEU A 273 6.80 14.10 -0.92
C LEU A 273 7.11 14.70 -2.31
N LYS A 274 6.83 15.98 -2.52
CA LYS A 274 7.19 16.72 -3.74
C LYS A 274 8.65 17.13 -3.83
N THR A 275 9.43 17.02 -2.75
CA THR A 275 10.85 17.41 -2.75
C THR A 275 11.72 16.44 -3.56
N ALA A 276 12.84 16.94 -4.08
CA ALA A 276 13.84 16.10 -4.75
C ALA A 276 14.45 15.07 -3.78
N ASP A 277 14.69 15.47 -2.53
CA ASP A 277 15.24 14.60 -1.49
C ASP A 277 14.34 13.40 -1.23
N ALA A 278 13.02 13.62 -1.10
CA ALA A 278 12.07 12.53 -0.92
C ALA A 278 12.09 11.60 -2.14
N ARG A 279 12.03 12.13 -3.36
CA ARG A 279 12.09 11.31 -4.58
C ARG A 279 13.35 10.45 -4.64
N ASN A 280 14.52 11.03 -4.34
CA ASN A 280 15.78 10.30 -4.34
C ASN A 280 15.81 9.21 -3.25
N ALA A 281 15.31 9.52 -2.04
CA ALA A 281 15.27 8.55 -0.94
C ALA A 281 14.31 7.38 -1.25
N TYR A 282 13.18 7.64 -1.87
CA TYR A 282 12.23 6.60 -2.32
C TYR A 282 12.82 5.76 -3.46
N ALA A 283 13.42 6.41 -4.47
CA ALA A 283 14.05 5.72 -5.58
C ALA A 283 15.18 4.78 -5.13
N ALA A 284 15.93 5.15 -4.08
CA ALA A 284 16.94 4.28 -3.46
C ALA A 284 16.33 3.00 -2.86
N GLN A 285 15.04 3.02 -2.53
CA GLN A 285 14.28 1.84 -2.08
C GLN A 285 13.57 1.10 -3.23
N GLY A 286 13.69 1.57 -4.47
CA GLY A 286 12.96 1.03 -5.62
C GLY A 286 11.47 1.38 -5.64
N GLU A 287 11.09 2.46 -4.96
CA GLU A 287 9.71 2.87 -4.74
C GLU A 287 9.48 4.32 -5.19
N GLU A 288 8.23 4.69 -5.43
CA GLU A 288 7.85 6.05 -5.85
C GLU A 288 7.03 6.74 -4.76
N PRO A 289 7.37 8.02 -4.42
CA PRO A 289 6.50 8.80 -3.55
C PRO A 289 5.19 9.08 -4.28
N ALA A 290 4.09 8.96 -3.56
CA ALA A 290 2.77 9.28 -4.08
C ALA A 290 2.01 10.08 -3.03
N TRP A 291 1.17 11.00 -3.50
CA TRP A 291 0.31 11.80 -2.64
C TRP A 291 -1.08 11.89 -3.23
N SER A 292 -2.02 12.29 -2.41
CA SER A 292 -3.42 12.48 -2.81
C SER A 292 -4.08 13.54 -1.94
N THR A 293 -5.23 14.03 -2.36
CA THR A 293 -6.15 14.68 -1.44
C THR A 293 -6.78 13.63 -0.50
N PRO A 294 -7.35 14.04 0.64
CA PRO A 294 -8.10 13.13 1.52
C PRO A 294 -9.27 12.44 0.79
N GLU A 295 -9.96 13.15 -0.09
CA GLU A 295 -11.10 12.66 -0.87
C GLU A 295 -10.67 11.62 -1.92
N GLU A 296 -9.56 11.86 -2.62
CA GLU A 296 -8.98 10.91 -3.57
C GLU A 296 -8.55 9.63 -2.87
N TYR A 297 -7.92 9.76 -1.70
CA TYR A 297 -7.51 8.59 -0.92
C TYR A 297 -8.71 7.82 -0.39
N ALA A 298 -9.74 8.49 0.11
CA ALA A 298 -10.99 7.85 0.53
C ALA A 298 -11.67 7.10 -0.62
N ARG A 299 -11.65 7.65 -1.85
CA ARG A 299 -12.17 7.00 -3.04
C ARG A 299 -11.36 5.75 -3.39
N LEU A 300 -10.04 5.85 -3.41
CA LEU A 300 -9.15 4.72 -3.69
C LEU A 300 -9.37 3.55 -2.73
N ILE A 301 -9.49 3.83 -1.43
CA ILE A 301 -9.75 2.78 -0.42
C ILE A 301 -11.06 2.04 -0.73
N ARG A 302 -12.15 2.75 -1.07
CA ARG A 302 -13.45 2.14 -1.40
C ARG A 302 -13.36 1.29 -2.67
N GLU A 303 -12.79 1.84 -3.74
CA GLU A 303 -12.64 1.13 -5.01
C GLU A 303 -11.80 -0.14 -4.85
N ASP A 304 -10.70 -0.05 -4.12
CA ASP A 304 -9.82 -1.20 -3.87
C ASP A 304 -10.46 -2.23 -2.95
N TYR A 305 -11.17 -1.80 -1.90
CA TYR A 305 -11.92 -2.72 -1.04
C TYR A 305 -12.90 -3.57 -1.85
N GLU A 306 -13.70 -2.96 -2.72
CA GLU A 306 -14.65 -3.67 -3.57
C GLU A 306 -13.95 -4.56 -4.61
N ARG A 307 -12.91 -4.04 -5.25
CA ARG A 307 -12.14 -4.75 -6.27
C ARG A 307 -11.47 -5.98 -5.71
N PHE A 308 -10.73 -5.84 -4.61
CA PHE A 308 -10.04 -6.97 -3.99
C PHE A 308 -11.01 -7.98 -3.38
N GLY A 309 -12.17 -7.53 -2.86
CA GLY A 309 -13.22 -8.43 -2.40
C GLY A 309 -13.72 -9.38 -3.49
N LYS A 310 -13.94 -8.87 -4.70
CA LYS A 310 -14.30 -9.69 -5.87
C LYS A 310 -13.20 -10.68 -6.24
N VAL A 311 -11.96 -10.21 -6.33
CA VAL A 311 -10.80 -11.04 -6.69
C VAL A 311 -10.57 -12.15 -5.65
N ILE A 312 -10.53 -11.80 -4.35
CA ILE A 312 -10.29 -12.75 -3.27
C ILE A 312 -11.36 -13.84 -3.24
N LYS A 313 -12.64 -13.46 -3.47
CA LYS A 313 -13.73 -14.43 -3.59
C LYS A 313 -13.54 -15.39 -4.78
N GLN A 314 -13.09 -14.88 -5.93
CA GLN A 314 -12.84 -15.69 -7.13
C GLN A 314 -11.69 -16.69 -6.94
N ILE A 315 -10.61 -16.26 -6.29
CA ILE A 315 -9.42 -17.11 -6.09
C ILE A 315 -9.49 -17.98 -4.83
N GLY A 316 -10.54 -17.82 -4.01
CA GLY A 316 -10.78 -18.65 -2.82
C GLY A 316 -9.76 -18.47 -1.69
N VAL A 317 -9.04 -17.34 -1.63
CA VAL A 317 -8.05 -17.06 -0.58
C VAL A 317 -8.75 -16.82 0.74
N LYS A 318 -8.34 -17.57 1.77
CA LYS A 318 -8.70 -17.31 3.17
C LYS A 318 -7.41 -17.23 3.97
N ALA A 319 -7.30 -16.26 4.88
CA ALA A 319 -6.31 -16.28 5.94
C ALA A 319 -6.80 -17.25 7.04
N GLU A 320 -5.88 -18.03 7.59
CA GLU A 320 -6.15 -18.92 8.72
C GLU A 320 -6.45 -18.14 10.01
#